data_0f2f8ec375a7e7e1863751f900ace26a
#
_entry.id   0f2f8ec375a7e7e1863751f900ace26a
#
_cell.length_a   1.000
_cell.length_b   1.000
_cell.length_c   1.000
_cell.angle_alpha   90.00
_cell.angle_beta   90.00
_cell.angle_gamma   90.00
#
_symmetry.space_group_name_H-M   'P 1'
#
loop_
_entity.id
_entity.type
_entity.pdbx_description
1 polymer ?
#
loop_
_entity_poly.entity_id
_entity_poly.type
_entity_poly.pdbx_seq_one_letter_code
_entity_poly.pdbx_strand_id
1 'polypeptide(L)'
;MKSQIIRGKVWKFGDDINTDIISPGEYMDASYEEIGKHAMERAFPGFADAIEPGDIIVAGKNFGPGSSRETAQIALLYAGVGGVIAKDFARIFFRNCINVGFPVVTFDGTDELNQGDEIVVDLLSGRIGNITTGKVYFGSRLPQHVLSIVEDGGLKNHLKKTLKKG
;
A
#
# COMPACT_ATOMS: atom_id res chain seq x y z
N MET A 1 -8.86 -10.78 -14.77
CA MET A 1 -7.69 -10.87 -13.88
C MET A 1 -7.28 -9.50 -13.39
N LYS A 2 -6.98 -9.40 -12.11
CA LYS A 2 -6.45 -8.16 -11.59
C LYS A 2 -5.02 -7.98 -12.08
N SER A 3 -4.65 -6.73 -12.34
CA SER A 3 -3.34 -6.41 -12.85
C SER A 3 -2.26 -6.63 -11.78
N GLN A 4 -1.10 -7.15 -12.20
CA GLN A 4 0.11 -7.21 -11.38
C GLN A 4 0.85 -5.88 -11.39
N ILE A 5 0.34 -4.92 -12.14
CA ILE A 5 0.94 -3.60 -12.32
C ILE A 5 0.08 -2.58 -11.61
N ILE A 6 0.72 -1.74 -10.79
CA ILE A 6 0.07 -0.58 -10.20
C ILE A 6 0.69 0.67 -10.80
N ARG A 7 -0.13 1.71 -10.99
CA ARG A 7 0.30 2.97 -11.59
C ARG A 7 -0.40 4.12 -10.90
N GLY A 8 0.36 5.17 -10.60
CA GLY A 8 -0.20 6.36 -9.99
C GLY A 8 0.87 7.38 -9.66
N LYS A 9 0.43 8.47 -9.07
CA LYS A 9 1.34 9.52 -8.61
C LYS A 9 1.85 9.19 -7.21
N VAL A 10 3.08 9.61 -6.96
CA VAL A 10 3.74 9.43 -5.67
C VAL A 10 3.24 10.44 -4.65
N TRP A 11 2.86 9.95 -3.47
CA TRP A 11 2.63 10.72 -2.27
C TRP A 11 3.75 10.40 -1.30
N LYS A 12 4.64 11.36 -1.07
CA LYS A 12 5.89 11.15 -0.35
C LYS A 12 5.73 11.43 1.14
N PHE A 13 6.16 10.47 1.96
CA PHE A 13 6.21 10.59 3.42
C PHE A 13 7.56 10.15 3.94
N GLY A 14 7.87 10.46 5.19
CA GLY A 14 9.15 10.15 5.81
C GLY A 14 9.18 8.79 6.50
N ASP A 15 10.04 8.69 7.52
CA ASP A 15 10.23 7.48 8.33
C ASP A 15 9.15 7.39 9.42
N ASP A 16 9.00 6.19 9.98
CA ASP A 16 8.21 5.93 11.19
C ASP A 16 6.74 6.36 11.08
N ILE A 17 6.13 6.10 9.94
CA ILE A 17 4.69 6.32 9.75
C ILE A 17 3.96 5.19 10.47
N ASN A 18 3.52 5.43 11.70
CA ASN A 18 2.88 4.41 12.53
C ASN A 18 1.40 4.23 12.17
N THR A 19 0.78 3.18 12.74
CA THR A 19 -0.61 2.84 12.41
C THR A 19 -1.60 3.92 12.82
N ASP A 20 -1.33 4.70 13.85
CA ASP A 20 -2.20 5.80 14.26
C ASP A 20 -2.14 6.98 13.29
N ILE A 21 -0.98 7.22 12.68
CA ILE A 21 -0.84 8.21 11.60
C ILE A 21 -1.60 7.73 10.35
N ILE A 22 -1.50 6.44 10.02
CA ILE A 22 -2.16 5.87 8.84
C ILE A 22 -3.67 5.87 9.03
N SER A 23 -4.14 5.43 10.20
CA SER A 23 -5.56 5.32 10.54
C SER A 23 -5.77 5.78 11.97
N PRO A 24 -6.24 7.02 12.18
CA PRO A 24 -6.44 7.53 13.54
C PRO A 24 -7.35 6.63 14.37
N GLY A 25 -6.91 6.32 15.59
CA GLY A 25 -7.59 5.37 16.47
C GLY A 25 -9.03 5.75 16.82
N GLU A 26 -9.36 7.04 16.78
CA GLU A 26 -10.70 7.54 17.05
C GLU A 26 -11.76 7.03 16.06
N TYR A 27 -11.35 6.56 14.88
CA TYR A 27 -12.26 6.05 13.85
C TYR A 27 -12.26 4.52 13.75
N MET A 28 -11.56 3.82 14.63
CA MET A 28 -11.35 2.37 14.49
C MET A 28 -12.64 1.53 14.53
N ASP A 29 -13.69 2.04 15.14
CA ASP A 29 -14.98 1.35 15.21
C ASP A 29 -15.98 1.85 14.15
N ALA A 30 -15.54 2.76 13.29
CA ALA A 30 -16.38 3.29 12.21
C ALA A 30 -16.46 2.29 11.04
N SER A 31 -17.31 2.59 10.06
CA SER A 31 -17.37 1.79 8.84
C SER A 31 -16.04 1.89 8.08
N TYR A 32 -15.76 0.92 7.22
CA TYR A 32 -14.54 0.93 6.41
C TYR A 32 -14.48 2.17 5.51
N GLU A 33 -15.62 2.58 4.96
CA GLU A 33 -15.71 3.79 4.14
C GLU A 33 -15.32 5.02 4.95
N GLU A 34 -15.80 5.11 6.19
CA GLU A 34 -15.46 6.23 7.07
C GLU A 34 -13.98 6.20 7.46
N ILE A 35 -13.45 5.03 7.79
CA ILE A 35 -12.04 4.87 8.10
C ILE A 35 -11.18 5.38 6.92
N GLY A 36 -11.56 5.03 5.69
CA GLY A 36 -10.85 5.48 4.49
C GLY A 36 -10.84 6.99 4.31
N LYS A 37 -11.90 7.67 4.71
CA LYS A 37 -11.99 9.14 4.60
C LYS A 37 -10.96 9.86 5.49
N HIS A 38 -10.44 9.20 6.51
CA HIS A 38 -9.49 9.77 7.47
C HIS A 38 -8.08 9.21 7.31
N ALA A 39 -7.83 8.43 6.25
CA ALA A 39 -6.52 7.87 6.00
C ALA A 39 -5.46 8.96 5.91
N MET A 40 -4.35 8.77 6.61
CA MET A 40 -3.18 9.65 6.56
C MET A 40 -3.45 11.12 6.95
N GLU A 41 -4.60 11.44 7.49
CA GLU A 41 -4.94 12.85 7.75
C GLU A 41 -4.02 13.51 8.79
N ARG A 42 -3.41 12.72 9.68
CA ARG A 42 -2.45 13.25 10.66
C ARG A 42 -1.11 13.63 10.04
N ALA A 43 -0.74 13.00 8.92
CA ALA A 43 0.48 13.33 8.18
C ALA A 43 0.20 14.39 7.12
N PHE A 44 -0.97 14.33 6.50
CA PHE A 44 -1.37 15.27 5.44
C PHE A 44 -2.88 15.49 5.53
N PRO A 45 -3.31 16.58 6.18
CA PRO A 45 -4.75 16.89 6.29
C PRO A 45 -5.40 16.96 4.90
N GLY A 46 -6.54 16.25 4.74
CA GLY A 46 -7.24 16.19 3.46
C GLY A 46 -6.68 15.17 2.48
N PHE A 47 -5.77 14.29 2.91
CA PHE A 47 -5.16 13.30 2.03
C PHE A 47 -6.19 12.48 1.25
N ALA A 48 -7.20 11.94 1.94
CA ALA A 48 -8.18 11.06 1.30
C ALA A 48 -9.00 11.77 0.21
N ASP A 49 -9.19 13.08 0.34
CA ASP A 49 -9.87 13.87 -0.68
C ASP A 49 -8.95 14.27 -1.83
N ALA A 50 -7.66 14.37 -1.56
CA ALA A 50 -6.67 14.87 -2.52
C ALA A 50 -6.13 13.79 -3.45
N ILE A 51 -6.06 12.54 -2.99
CA ILE A 51 -5.50 11.46 -3.82
C ILE A 51 -6.47 11.05 -4.92
N GLU A 52 -5.90 10.56 -6.01
CA GLU A 52 -6.67 9.89 -7.06
C GLU A 52 -6.56 8.38 -6.87
N PRO A 53 -7.63 7.62 -7.19
CA PRO A 53 -7.59 6.16 -7.07
C PRO A 53 -6.37 5.58 -7.80
N GLY A 54 -5.61 4.75 -7.09
CA GLY A 54 -4.40 4.15 -7.64
C GLY A 54 -3.11 4.87 -7.28
N ASP A 55 -3.16 6.07 -6.73
CA ASP A 55 -1.97 6.79 -6.30
C ASP A 55 -1.18 5.96 -5.27
N ILE A 56 0.13 6.15 -5.25
CA ILE A 56 1.06 5.29 -4.51
C ILE A 56 1.76 6.08 -3.41
N ILE A 57 1.73 5.55 -2.19
CA ILE A 57 2.48 6.12 -1.08
C ILE A 57 3.93 5.64 -1.18
N VAL A 58 4.87 6.57 -1.07
CA VAL A 58 6.31 6.28 -1.00
C VAL A 58 6.84 6.85 0.31
N ALA A 59 7.42 6.00 1.13
CA ALA A 59 7.86 6.39 2.47
C ALA A 59 9.26 5.87 2.78
N GLY A 60 9.78 6.25 3.93
CA GLY A 60 11.11 5.85 4.38
C GLY A 60 11.11 4.54 5.15
N LYS A 61 11.85 4.53 6.26
CA LYS A 61 12.02 3.33 7.09
C LYS A 61 10.83 3.13 8.02
N ASN A 62 10.60 1.87 8.37
CA ASN A 62 9.69 1.48 9.43
C ASN A 62 8.25 1.98 9.20
N PHE A 63 7.66 1.58 8.08
CA PHE A 63 6.28 1.93 7.78
C PHE A 63 5.32 0.95 8.46
N GLY A 64 4.38 1.47 9.25
CA GLY A 64 3.30 0.69 9.84
C GLY A 64 3.51 0.12 11.24
N PRO A 65 4.48 0.61 12.06
CA PRO A 65 4.61 0.09 13.43
C PRO A 65 3.43 0.54 14.28
N GLY A 66 3.18 -0.19 15.36
CA GLY A 66 2.15 0.19 16.34
C GLY A 66 1.19 -0.92 16.63
N SER A 67 -0.10 -0.59 16.68
CA SER A 67 -1.17 -1.53 17.01
C SER A 67 -1.29 -2.65 15.99
N SER A 68 -1.57 -3.86 16.46
CA SER A 68 -1.87 -5.00 15.60
C SER A 68 -3.26 -4.93 14.95
N ARG A 69 -4.02 -3.86 15.20
CA ARG A 69 -5.36 -3.69 14.66
C ARG A 69 -5.32 -3.59 13.14
N GLU A 70 -6.36 -4.11 12.51
CA GLU A 70 -6.43 -4.22 11.06
C GLU A 70 -6.93 -2.97 10.35
N THR A 71 -7.02 -1.83 11.03
CA THR A 71 -7.58 -0.62 10.42
C THR A 71 -6.60 0.13 9.52
N ALA A 72 -5.30 0.01 9.74
CA ALA A 72 -4.32 0.75 8.95
C ALA A 72 -4.39 0.40 7.46
N GLN A 73 -4.30 -0.88 7.11
CA GLN A 73 -4.39 -1.30 5.71
C GLN A 73 -5.79 -1.08 5.13
N ILE A 74 -6.82 -1.19 5.97
CA ILE A 74 -8.20 -0.89 5.55
C ILE A 74 -8.34 0.58 5.18
N ALA A 75 -7.76 1.48 5.98
CA ALA A 75 -7.80 2.91 5.69
C ALA A 75 -7.20 3.22 4.32
N LEU A 76 -6.03 2.67 4.03
CA LEU A 76 -5.36 2.88 2.75
C LEU A 76 -6.16 2.29 1.59
N LEU A 77 -6.66 1.07 1.77
CA LEU A 77 -7.44 0.39 0.75
C LEU A 77 -8.70 1.19 0.39
N TYR A 78 -9.45 1.62 1.42
CA TYR A 78 -10.72 2.34 1.20
C TYR A 78 -10.52 3.80 0.80
N ALA A 79 -9.34 4.37 1.05
CA ALA A 79 -9.01 5.69 0.53
C ALA A 79 -8.69 5.66 -0.97
N GLY A 80 -8.45 4.48 -1.53
CA GLY A 80 -8.13 4.35 -2.95
C GLY A 80 -6.63 4.32 -3.24
N VAL A 81 -5.79 4.15 -2.21
CA VAL A 81 -4.33 4.02 -2.39
C VAL A 81 -4.04 2.73 -3.14
N GLY A 82 -3.22 2.80 -4.17
CA GLY A 82 -2.88 1.64 -4.99
C GLY A 82 -1.85 0.72 -4.37
N GLY A 83 -0.99 1.24 -3.51
CA GLY A 83 0.04 0.47 -2.84
C GLY A 83 1.00 1.37 -2.07
N VAL A 84 1.90 0.76 -1.32
CA VAL A 84 2.93 1.48 -0.57
C VAL A 84 4.30 0.94 -0.93
N ILE A 85 5.23 1.83 -1.22
CA ILE A 85 6.65 1.54 -1.40
C ILE A 85 7.37 2.17 -0.23
N ALA A 86 8.12 1.39 0.54
CA ALA A 86 8.87 1.88 1.69
C ALA A 86 10.22 1.18 1.79
N LYS A 87 11.15 1.77 2.54
CA LYS A 87 12.47 1.15 2.73
C LYS A 87 12.36 -0.15 3.52
N ASP A 88 11.46 -0.19 4.51
CA ASP A 88 11.05 -1.41 5.20
C ASP A 88 9.70 -1.21 5.87
N PHE A 89 9.11 -2.31 6.31
CA PHE A 89 7.78 -2.34 6.92
C PHE A 89 7.82 -3.05 8.27
N ALA A 90 6.97 -2.61 9.19
CA ALA A 90 6.68 -3.39 10.39
C ALA A 90 6.02 -4.71 9.96
N ARG A 91 6.44 -5.81 10.58
CA ARG A 91 6.04 -7.17 10.18
C ARG A 91 4.52 -7.38 10.18
N ILE A 92 3.85 -6.94 11.24
CA ILE A 92 2.40 -7.14 11.38
C ILE A 92 1.67 -6.35 10.30
N PHE A 93 2.06 -5.11 10.07
CA PHE A 93 1.46 -4.29 9.02
C PHE A 93 1.60 -4.94 7.65
N PHE A 94 2.82 -5.40 7.32
CA PHE A 94 3.08 -6.07 6.05
C PHE A 94 2.15 -7.28 5.87
N ARG A 95 2.06 -8.11 6.90
CA ARG A 95 1.20 -9.30 6.88
C ARG A 95 -0.28 -8.93 6.70
N ASN A 96 -0.73 -7.91 7.42
CA ASN A 96 -2.12 -7.44 7.29
C ASN A 96 -2.43 -6.93 5.89
N CYS A 97 -1.49 -6.24 5.26
CA CYS A 97 -1.65 -5.78 3.88
C CYS A 97 -1.82 -6.96 2.92
N ILE A 98 -0.98 -7.96 3.04
CA ILE A 98 -1.08 -9.17 2.20
C ILE A 98 -2.42 -9.85 2.39
N ASN A 99 -2.89 -9.96 3.64
CA ASN A 99 -4.17 -10.62 3.94
C ASN A 99 -5.37 -9.96 3.27
N VAL A 100 -5.33 -8.65 3.10
CA VAL A 100 -6.43 -7.94 2.41
C VAL A 100 -6.15 -7.70 0.92
N GLY A 101 -5.00 -8.16 0.43
CA GLY A 101 -4.63 -7.99 -0.98
C GLY A 101 -4.15 -6.59 -1.33
N PHE A 102 -3.59 -5.87 -0.38
CA PHE A 102 -3.07 -4.53 -0.59
C PHE A 102 -1.57 -4.61 -0.94
N PRO A 103 -1.12 -4.06 -2.10
CA PRO A 103 0.27 -4.19 -2.53
C PRO A 103 1.26 -3.41 -1.66
N VAL A 104 2.35 -4.06 -1.28
CA VAL A 104 3.47 -3.46 -0.54
C VAL A 104 4.78 -3.89 -1.18
N VAL A 105 5.69 -2.94 -1.36
CA VAL A 105 6.99 -3.16 -2.00
C VAL A 105 8.09 -2.53 -1.15
N THR A 106 9.12 -3.31 -0.86
CA THR A 106 10.31 -2.82 -0.15
C THR A 106 11.34 -2.32 -1.18
N PHE A 107 11.82 -1.11 -0.99
CA PHE A 107 12.78 -0.49 -1.91
C PHE A 107 13.66 0.52 -1.15
N ASP A 108 14.97 0.31 -1.16
CA ASP A 108 15.90 1.16 -0.42
C ASP A 108 16.03 2.56 -1.02
N GLY A 109 15.78 2.71 -2.30
CA GLY A 109 15.97 3.97 -3.04
C GLY A 109 14.79 4.92 -3.01
N THR A 110 13.91 4.83 -2.01
CA THR A 110 12.70 5.67 -1.96
C THR A 110 13.01 7.17 -1.99
N ASP A 111 14.21 7.58 -1.58
CA ASP A 111 14.62 8.99 -1.61
C ASP A 111 14.69 9.54 -3.05
N GLU A 112 14.81 8.69 -4.04
CA GLU A 112 14.87 9.09 -5.45
C GLU A 112 13.50 9.26 -6.09
N LEU A 113 12.44 8.85 -5.40
CA LEU A 113 11.06 9.04 -5.87
C LEU A 113 10.49 10.27 -5.19
N ASN A 114 10.05 11.24 -5.97
CA ASN A 114 9.62 12.54 -5.45
C ASN A 114 8.11 12.69 -5.46
N GLN A 115 7.61 13.56 -4.58
CA GLN A 115 6.19 13.91 -4.54
C GLN A 115 5.71 14.30 -5.94
N GLY A 116 4.64 13.68 -6.37
CA GLY A 116 4.00 13.99 -7.65
C GLY A 116 4.57 13.26 -8.85
N ASP A 117 5.67 12.52 -8.70
CA ASP A 117 6.18 11.69 -9.79
C ASP A 117 5.15 10.65 -10.19
N GLU A 118 5.03 10.37 -11.47
CA GLU A 118 4.18 9.29 -11.94
C GLU A 118 5.03 8.03 -12.09
N ILE A 119 4.62 6.95 -11.42
CA ILE A 119 5.37 5.69 -11.43
C ILE A 119 4.49 4.51 -11.83
N VAL A 120 5.12 3.49 -12.38
CA VAL A 120 4.50 2.22 -12.72
C VAL A 120 5.30 1.11 -12.03
N VAL A 121 4.64 0.28 -11.26
CA VAL A 121 5.27 -0.79 -10.49
C VAL A 121 4.75 -2.13 -10.95
N ASP A 122 5.67 -3.00 -11.37
CA ASP A 122 5.36 -4.39 -11.68
C ASP A 122 5.65 -5.24 -10.45
N LEU A 123 4.60 -5.74 -9.81
CA LEU A 123 4.70 -6.48 -8.55
C LEU A 123 5.41 -7.84 -8.74
N LEU A 124 5.37 -8.40 -9.94
CA LEU A 124 6.00 -9.67 -10.23
C LEU A 124 7.52 -9.56 -10.37
N SER A 125 7.99 -8.54 -11.06
CA SER A 125 9.44 -8.34 -11.30
C SER A 125 10.11 -7.43 -10.28
N GLY A 126 9.32 -6.62 -9.57
CA GLY A 126 9.82 -5.59 -8.67
C GLY A 126 10.24 -4.31 -9.40
N ARG A 127 10.01 -4.23 -10.70
CA ARG A 127 10.42 -3.08 -11.50
C ARG A 127 9.58 -1.85 -11.16
N ILE A 128 10.27 -0.75 -10.86
CA ILE A 128 9.65 0.54 -10.59
C ILE A 128 10.10 1.50 -11.70
N GLY A 129 9.20 1.83 -12.60
CA GLY A 129 9.47 2.79 -13.66
C GLY A 129 8.96 4.17 -13.27
N ASN A 130 9.85 5.15 -13.20
CA ASN A 130 9.46 6.53 -12.96
C ASN A 130 9.24 7.21 -14.31
N ILE A 131 7.99 7.41 -14.67
CA ILE A 131 7.64 8.00 -15.98
C ILE A 131 8.08 9.46 -16.05
N THR A 132 7.99 10.16 -14.93
CA THR A 132 8.35 11.59 -14.86
C THR A 132 9.83 11.80 -15.15
N THR A 133 10.72 10.94 -14.63
CA THR A 133 12.17 11.10 -14.77
C THR A 133 12.77 10.20 -15.86
N GLY A 134 12.06 9.16 -16.27
CA GLY A 134 12.56 8.15 -17.20
C GLY A 134 13.48 7.11 -16.56
N LYS A 135 13.67 7.15 -15.25
CA LYS A 135 14.53 6.20 -14.54
C LYS A 135 13.79 4.94 -14.15
N VAL A 136 14.53 3.84 -14.03
CA VAL A 136 14.01 2.53 -13.66
C VAL A 136 14.78 2.01 -12.46
N TYR A 137 14.04 1.46 -11.50
CA TYR A 137 14.59 0.87 -10.28
C TYR A 137 13.98 -0.50 -10.06
N PHE A 138 14.57 -1.27 -9.14
CA PHE A 138 14.02 -2.57 -8.75
C PHE A 138 13.88 -2.64 -7.24
N GLY A 139 12.67 -2.85 -6.78
CA GLY A 139 12.36 -3.14 -5.38
C GLY A 139 12.17 -4.64 -5.17
N SER A 140 11.59 -5.01 -4.03
CA SER A 140 11.28 -6.40 -3.74
C SER A 140 10.20 -6.93 -4.69
N ARG A 141 10.29 -8.23 -4.96
CA ARG A 141 9.25 -8.93 -5.71
C ARG A 141 8.33 -9.64 -4.72
N LEU A 142 7.04 -9.68 -5.01
CA LEU A 142 6.13 -10.52 -4.24
C LEU A 142 6.30 -11.97 -4.73
N PRO A 143 6.46 -12.95 -3.82
CA PRO A 143 6.46 -14.36 -4.21
C PRO A 143 5.16 -14.73 -4.92
N GLN A 144 5.21 -15.70 -5.83
CA GLN A 144 4.06 -16.08 -6.64
C GLN A 144 2.82 -16.38 -5.81
N HIS A 145 2.97 -17.09 -4.68
CA HIS A 145 1.82 -17.41 -3.84
C HIS A 145 1.23 -16.18 -3.16
N VAL A 146 2.04 -15.19 -2.82
CA VAL A 146 1.57 -13.92 -2.26
C VAL A 146 0.89 -13.10 -3.35
N LEU A 147 1.48 -13.07 -4.53
CA LEU A 147 0.93 -12.34 -5.67
C LEU A 147 -0.46 -12.86 -6.02
N SER A 148 -0.66 -14.18 -5.96
CA SER A 148 -1.98 -14.79 -6.19
C SER A 148 -3.02 -14.30 -5.17
N ILE A 149 -2.63 -14.13 -3.91
CA ILE A 149 -3.50 -13.59 -2.88
C ILE A 149 -3.91 -12.14 -3.21
N VAL A 150 -2.93 -11.32 -3.59
CA VAL A 150 -3.18 -9.93 -3.97
C VAL A 150 -4.11 -9.85 -5.19
N GLU A 151 -3.87 -10.67 -6.20
CA GLU A 151 -4.69 -10.72 -7.42
C GLU A 151 -6.15 -11.10 -7.12
N ASP A 152 -6.36 -11.98 -6.14
CA ASP A 152 -7.71 -12.43 -5.77
C ASP A 152 -8.41 -11.43 -4.81
N GLY A 153 -7.76 -10.34 -4.45
CA GLY A 153 -8.35 -9.33 -3.57
C GLY A 153 -8.27 -9.67 -2.09
N GLY A 154 -7.28 -10.48 -1.70
CA GLY A 154 -6.99 -10.82 -0.32
C GLY A 154 -7.15 -12.30 0.00
N LEU A 155 -6.71 -12.67 1.18
CA LEU A 155 -6.66 -14.08 1.61
C LEU A 155 -8.04 -14.74 1.62
N LYS A 156 -9.05 -14.04 2.12
CA LYS A 156 -10.42 -14.60 2.19
C LYS A 156 -10.95 -14.96 0.82
N ASN A 157 -10.81 -14.07 -0.16
CA ASN A 157 -11.23 -14.32 -1.54
C ASN A 157 -10.38 -15.40 -2.19
N HIS A 158 -9.07 -15.40 -1.90
CA HIS A 158 -8.15 -16.39 -2.40
C HIS A 158 -8.54 -17.81 -1.96
N LEU A 159 -8.84 -17.98 -0.66
CA LEU A 159 -9.26 -19.27 -0.11
C LEU A 159 -10.59 -19.73 -0.70
N LYS A 160 -11.55 -18.83 -0.86
CA LYS A 160 -12.84 -19.17 -1.51
C LYS A 160 -12.64 -19.68 -2.92
N LYS A 161 -11.79 -19.03 -3.70
CA LYS A 161 -11.49 -19.43 -5.07
C LYS A 161 -10.79 -20.77 -5.12
N THR A 162 -9.82 -21.00 -4.25
CA THR A 162 -9.08 -22.25 -4.17
C THR A 162 -9.98 -23.43 -3.79
N LEU A 163 -10.85 -23.23 -2.80
CA LEU A 163 -11.77 -24.29 -2.34
C LEU A 163 -12.80 -24.64 -3.39
N LYS A 164 -13.25 -23.68 -4.21
CA LYS A 164 -14.19 -23.96 -5.29
C LYS A 164 -13.59 -24.79 -6.42
N LYS A 165 -12.27 -24.73 -6.58
CA LYS A 165 -11.56 -25.50 -7.61
C LYS A 165 -11.18 -26.91 -7.17
N GLY A 166 -11.19 -27.15 -5.88
CA GLY A 166 -10.88 -28.46 -5.30
C GLY A 166 -12.13 -29.36 -5.19
#